data_2bcfc745c9976e6238f7c3b90bf00ce4
#
_entry.id   2bcfc745c9976e6238f7c3b90bf00ce4
#
_cell.length_a   1.000
_cell.length_b   1.000
_cell.length_c   1.000
_cell.angle_alpha   90.00
_cell.angle_beta   90.00
_cell.angle_gamma   90.00
#
_symmetry.space_group_name_H-M   'P 1'
#
loop_
_entity.id
_entity.type
_entity.pdbx_description
1 polymer ?
#
loop_
_entity_poly.entity_id
_entity_poly.type
_entity_poly.pdbx_seq_one_letter_code
_entity_poly.pdbx_strand_id
1 'polypeptide(L)'
;MKLTLAELAIATDGVLQGDEKTAVEGVSFDSRTVQPGDLFVALVGENDGHNFIQMALDKGARAVLAEEGHVLPEDAPAVVVPDSLAGLQQLSQYYLNEVGPKVVAITGSNGKTTTKDMVAAILSTKYKTFKTPANFNNEIGLPVTILSMPEDTDVLVLEMGMDRPGQLTALSTLAKPDIAVITMIGEAHLEFFKTRANIAKAKLEITAGLKDGGLFLIPADEPLLTEATNLPANTKNFGPVPADIEESLAETVWTEKGQRFAIPMLGRYNVKNTEAAIMVGQALGLDLKTMASALAHFDLTKNRTERLTAQNGAQLISDVYNANPTATKEVLRALSQDGAANLVLVLGDMLELGEEGPALHAALADAVLATKPKQVDLVGPIMVDSLLPALKKAAPDLNVKGYQADELDRLSADLKDGLKKDDLVFLKASHGIHLEKVVASLTEGWKNHA
;
A
#
# COMPACT_ATOMS: atom_id res chain seq x y z
N MET A 1 5.84 -12.91 -17.36
CA MET A 1 6.72 -14.10 -17.53
C MET A 1 6.40 -14.83 -18.82
N LYS A 2 7.36 -15.60 -19.32
CA LYS A 2 7.12 -16.55 -20.41
C LYS A 2 7.84 -17.85 -20.08
N LEU A 3 7.11 -18.89 -19.72
CA LEU A 3 7.64 -20.18 -19.26
C LEU A 3 6.86 -21.33 -19.90
N THR A 4 7.54 -22.46 -20.16
CA THR A 4 6.91 -23.70 -20.60
C THR A 4 6.41 -24.54 -19.42
N LEU A 5 5.51 -25.49 -19.66
CA LEU A 5 5.08 -26.44 -18.62
C LEU A 5 6.24 -27.27 -18.07
N ALA A 6 7.24 -27.59 -18.88
CA ALA A 6 8.44 -28.27 -18.42
C ALA A 6 9.21 -27.41 -17.40
N GLU A 7 9.40 -26.10 -17.67
CA GLU A 7 10.03 -25.17 -16.72
C GLU A 7 9.21 -24.97 -15.46
N LEU A 8 7.88 -24.90 -15.57
CA LEU A 8 6.98 -24.85 -14.42
C LEU A 8 7.13 -26.08 -13.53
N ALA A 9 7.12 -27.28 -14.10
CA ALA A 9 7.30 -28.53 -13.36
C ALA A 9 8.65 -28.59 -12.66
N ILE A 10 9.73 -28.17 -13.32
CA ILE A 10 11.08 -28.09 -12.72
C ILE A 10 11.10 -27.07 -11.59
N ALA A 11 10.52 -25.87 -11.79
CA ALA A 11 10.53 -24.80 -10.81
C ALA A 11 9.75 -25.14 -9.53
N THR A 12 8.72 -25.99 -9.63
CA THR A 12 7.81 -26.31 -8.52
C THR A 12 7.97 -27.74 -7.98
N ASP A 13 8.91 -28.52 -8.56
CA ASP A 13 9.03 -29.98 -8.31
C ASP A 13 7.69 -30.71 -8.49
N GLY A 14 6.87 -30.21 -9.44
CA GLY A 14 5.52 -30.68 -9.70
C GLY A 14 5.42 -31.73 -10.81
N VAL A 15 4.31 -32.44 -10.85
CA VAL A 15 4.00 -33.44 -11.88
C VAL A 15 3.33 -32.76 -13.07
N LEU A 16 3.99 -32.85 -14.25
CA LEU A 16 3.47 -32.27 -15.48
C LEU A 16 2.38 -33.18 -16.09
N GLN A 17 1.28 -32.54 -16.49
CA GLN A 17 0.20 -33.15 -17.28
C GLN A 17 -0.02 -32.35 -18.56
N GLY A 18 0.12 -32.98 -19.72
CA GLY A 18 -0.05 -32.35 -21.04
C GLY A 18 1.27 -32.19 -21.81
N ASP A 19 1.26 -31.30 -22.81
CA ASP A 19 2.47 -31.05 -23.66
C ASP A 19 3.47 -30.15 -22.91
N GLU A 20 4.67 -30.67 -22.67
CA GLU A 20 5.78 -29.98 -22.00
C GLU A 20 6.16 -28.62 -22.60
N LYS A 21 5.88 -28.44 -23.92
CA LYS A 21 6.18 -27.23 -24.69
C LYS A 21 5.09 -26.16 -24.60
N THR A 22 3.95 -26.48 -23.97
CA THR A 22 2.90 -25.48 -23.74
C THR A 22 3.47 -24.30 -22.96
N ALA A 23 3.43 -23.09 -23.54
CA ALA A 23 3.97 -21.89 -22.95
C ALA A 23 2.86 -21.05 -22.29
N VAL A 24 3.14 -20.50 -21.12
CA VAL A 24 2.30 -19.50 -20.43
C VAL A 24 2.97 -18.13 -20.45
N GLU A 25 2.20 -17.04 -20.52
CA GLU A 25 2.73 -15.68 -20.69
C GLU A 25 2.32 -14.73 -19.55
N GLY A 26 1.48 -15.17 -18.63
CA GLY A 26 1.00 -14.43 -17.46
C GLY A 26 0.63 -15.38 -16.33
N VAL A 27 0.11 -14.81 -15.23
CA VAL A 27 -0.38 -15.55 -14.08
C VAL A 27 -1.63 -14.90 -13.51
N SER A 28 -2.63 -15.70 -13.17
CA SER A 28 -3.82 -15.26 -12.45
C SER A 28 -4.25 -16.33 -11.43
N PHE A 29 -4.74 -15.89 -10.28
CA PHE A 29 -5.41 -16.73 -9.27
C PHE A 29 -6.91 -16.41 -9.16
N ASP A 30 -7.40 -15.43 -9.94
CA ASP A 30 -8.81 -15.07 -10.02
C ASP A 30 -9.34 -15.40 -11.42
N SER A 31 -10.21 -16.41 -11.49
CA SER A 31 -10.84 -16.85 -12.75
C SER A 31 -11.62 -15.76 -13.49
N ARG A 32 -11.99 -14.67 -12.80
CA ARG A 32 -12.70 -13.52 -13.40
C ARG A 32 -11.78 -12.63 -14.22
N THR A 33 -10.49 -12.58 -13.88
CA THR A 33 -9.49 -11.67 -14.46
C THR A 33 -8.48 -12.37 -15.37
N VAL A 34 -8.55 -13.69 -15.53
CA VAL A 34 -7.70 -14.48 -16.43
C VAL A 34 -7.68 -13.87 -17.83
N GLN A 35 -6.47 -13.77 -18.39
CA GLN A 35 -6.21 -13.37 -19.78
C GLN A 35 -5.80 -14.58 -20.61
N PRO A 36 -6.03 -14.55 -21.95
CA PRO A 36 -5.52 -15.60 -22.84
C PRO A 36 -4.01 -15.75 -22.71
N GLY A 37 -3.56 -16.97 -22.46
CA GLY A 37 -2.14 -17.30 -22.28
C GLY A 37 -1.70 -17.42 -20.81
N ASP A 38 -2.53 -17.04 -19.83
CA ASP A 38 -2.17 -17.11 -18.42
C ASP A 38 -2.01 -18.55 -17.89
N LEU A 39 -1.15 -18.68 -16.88
CA LEU A 39 -1.21 -19.76 -15.91
C LEU A 39 -2.29 -19.43 -14.86
N PHE A 40 -3.30 -20.26 -14.74
CA PHE A 40 -4.24 -20.14 -13.63
C PHE A 40 -3.74 -20.93 -12.41
N VAL A 41 -3.61 -20.27 -11.26
CA VAL A 41 -3.17 -20.89 -10.01
C VAL A 41 -4.41 -21.17 -9.15
N ALA A 42 -4.74 -22.43 -8.96
CA ALA A 42 -5.89 -22.85 -8.16
C ALA A 42 -5.52 -22.87 -6.68
N LEU A 43 -5.67 -21.74 -6.01
CA LEU A 43 -5.39 -21.59 -4.58
C LEU A 43 -6.56 -22.06 -3.73
N VAL A 44 -6.26 -22.70 -2.60
CA VAL A 44 -7.23 -23.05 -1.56
C VAL A 44 -7.30 -21.93 -0.52
N GLY A 45 -8.49 -21.38 -0.29
CA GLY A 45 -8.75 -20.30 0.65
C GLY A 45 -10.19 -20.41 1.19
N GLU A 46 -10.88 -19.29 1.40
CA GLU A 46 -12.31 -19.29 1.74
C GLU A 46 -13.13 -19.99 0.66
N ASN A 47 -12.73 -19.82 -0.60
CA ASN A 47 -13.21 -20.58 -1.74
C ASN A 47 -12.08 -21.44 -2.28
N ASP A 48 -12.39 -22.66 -2.68
CA ASP A 48 -11.45 -23.54 -3.35
C ASP A 48 -11.34 -23.16 -4.83
N GLY A 49 -10.14 -22.67 -5.22
CA GLY A 49 -9.82 -22.25 -6.59
C GLY A 49 -9.96 -23.35 -7.62
N HIS A 50 -9.87 -24.62 -7.23
CA HIS A 50 -10.02 -25.78 -8.11
C HIS A 50 -11.44 -25.85 -8.72
N ASN A 51 -12.46 -25.35 -8.02
CA ASN A 51 -13.82 -25.26 -8.54
C ASN A 51 -13.96 -24.29 -9.74
N PHE A 52 -12.98 -23.44 -9.98
CA PHE A 52 -13.01 -22.41 -11.03
C PHE A 52 -12.04 -22.71 -12.20
N ILE A 53 -11.36 -23.86 -12.20
CA ILE A 53 -10.42 -24.25 -13.26
C ILE A 53 -11.07 -24.23 -14.64
N GLN A 54 -12.25 -24.85 -14.79
CA GLN A 54 -12.95 -24.86 -16.07
C GLN A 54 -13.26 -23.45 -16.56
N MET A 55 -13.73 -22.57 -15.68
CA MET A 55 -14.00 -21.17 -16.03
C MET A 55 -12.74 -20.44 -16.47
N ALA A 56 -11.59 -20.70 -15.82
CA ALA A 56 -10.31 -20.10 -16.20
C ALA A 56 -9.85 -20.58 -17.57
N LEU A 57 -9.96 -21.87 -17.86
CA LEU A 57 -9.65 -22.46 -19.17
C LEU A 57 -10.58 -21.90 -20.27
N ASP A 58 -11.88 -21.78 -20.01
CA ASP A 58 -12.84 -21.20 -20.95
C ASP A 58 -12.53 -19.73 -21.30
N LYS A 59 -11.89 -18.99 -20.37
CA LYS A 59 -11.42 -17.62 -20.59
C LYS A 59 -10.03 -17.53 -21.24
N GLY A 60 -9.38 -18.67 -21.49
CA GLY A 60 -8.12 -18.75 -22.21
C GLY A 60 -6.89 -18.97 -21.35
N ALA A 61 -7.04 -19.37 -20.08
CA ALA A 61 -5.91 -19.90 -19.35
C ALA A 61 -5.24 -21.02 -20.17
N ARG A 62 -3.93 -20.95 -20.29
CA ARG A 62 -3.17 -21.89 -21.11
C ARG A 62 -2.79 -23.15 -20.36
N ALA A 63 -2.68 -23.03 -19.03
CA ALA A 63 -2.37 -24.11 -18.12
C ALA A 63 -2.85 -23.80 -16.70
N VAL A 64 -2.79 -24.81 -15.84
CA VAL A 64 -3.20 -24.72 -14.44
C VAL A 64 -2.06 -25.19 -13.54
N LEU A 65 -1.85 -24.48 -12.41
CA LEU A 65 -1.12 -24.99 -11.26
C LEU A 65 -2.17 -25.42 -10.22
N ALA A 66 -2.21 -26.72 -9.91
CA ALA A 66 -3.25 -27.31 -9.06
C ALA A 66 -2.65 -28.21 -7.97
N GLU A 67 -3.41 -28.45 -6.91
CA GLU A 67 -3.00 -29.35 -5.83
C GLU A 67 -3.34 -30.82 -6.12
N GLU A 68 -2.53 -31.71 -5.58
CA GLU A 68 -2.77 -33.14 -5.58
C GLU A 68 -4.14 -33.48 -4.97
N GLY A 69 -4.78 -34.54 -5.50
CA GLY A 69 -6.09 -34.99 -4.99
C GLY A 69 -7.31 -34.27 -5.54
N HIS A 70 -7.13 -33.24 -6.35
CA HIS A 70 -8.21 -32.57 -7.05
C HIS A 70 -8.41 -33.14 -8.46
N VAL A 71 -9.69 -33.24 -8.89
CA VAL A 71 -10.02 -33.70 -10.24
C VAL A 71 -9.90 -32.55 -11.20
N LEU A 72 -8.99 -32.67 -12.16
CA LEU A 72 -8.83 -31.70 -13.24
C LEU A 72 -9.75 -32.03 -14.43
N PRO A 73 -10.16 -31.01 -15.21
CA PRO A 73 -10.84 -31.27 -16.48
C PRO A 73 -10.01 -32.18 -17.40
N GLU A 74 -10.69 -32.99 -18.20
CA GLU A 74 -10.05 -33.90 -19.14
C GLU A 74 -9.15 -33.10 -20.11
N ASP A 75 -7.92 -33.57 -20.32
CA ASP A 75 -6.90 -32.93 -21.16
C ASP A 75 -6.45 -31.51 -20.75
N ALA A 76 -6.79 -31.03 -19.55
CA ALA A 76 -6.29 -29.73 -19.07
C ALA A 76 -4.76 -29.75 -18.91
N PRO A 77 -4.01 -28.86 -19.61
CA PRO A 77 -2.58 -28.72 -19.38
C PRO A 77 -2.34 -28.22 -17.94
N ALA A 78 -1.57 -28.97 -17.16
CA ALA A 78 -1.38 -28.65 -15.76
C ALA A 78 0.01 -29.02 -15.23
N VAL A 79 0.40 -28.37 -14.14
CA VAL A 79 1.42 -28.84 -13.20
C VAL A 79 0.75 -29.08 -11.86
N VAL A 80 0.86 -30.31 -11.36
CA VAL A 80 0.24 -30.72 -10.09
C VAL A 80 1.30 -30.73 -9.00
N VAL A 81 1.01 -30.07 -7.90
CA VAL A 81 1.92 -29.88 -6.76
C VAL A 81 1.25 -30.28 -5.45
N PRO A 82 2.01 -30.57 -4.38
CA PRO A 82 1.40 -30.87 -3.07
C PRO A 82 0.64 -29.70 -2.45
N ASP A 83 1.04 -28.45 -2.73
CA ASP A 83 0.46 -27.19 -2.21
C ASP A 83 0.61 -26.11 -3.28
N SER A 84 -0.51 -25.57 -3.76
CA SER A 84 -0.49 -24.59 -4.86
C SER A 84 0.07 -23.22 -4.46
N LEU A 85 -0.03 -22.83 -3.18
CA LEU A 85 0.60 -21.60 -2.68
C LEU A 85 2.12 -21.76 -2.63
N ALA A 86 2.62 -22.88 -2.11
CA ALA A 86 4.05 -23.17 -2.12
C ALA A 86 4.59 -23.27 -3.55
N GLY A 87 3.86 -23.91 -4.45
CA GLY A 87 4.20 -23.98 -5.88
C GLY A 87 4.27 -22.60 -6.54
N LEU A 88 3.32 -21.71 -6.26
CA LEU A 88 3.33 -20.32 -6.74
C LEU A 88 4.57 -19.56 -6.24
N GLN A 89 4.92 -19.73 -4.96
CA GLN A 89 6.09 -19.10 -4.34
C GLN A 89 7.41 -19.64 -4.93
N GLN A 90 7.55 -20.95 -5.09
CA GLN A 90 8.70 -21.58 -5.74
C GLN A 90 8.87 -21.10 -7.18
N LEU A 91 7.78 -21.06 -7.96
CA LEU A 91 7.78 -20.57 -9.32
C LEU A 91 8.23 -19.11 -9.40
N SER A 92 7.73 -18.26 -8.48
CA SER A 92 8.13 -16.87 -8.43
C SER A 92 9.61 -16.69 -8.09
N GLN A 93 10.14 -17.50 -7.18
CA GLN A 93 11.57 -17.49 -6.85
C GLN A 93 12.44 -17.96 -8.01
N TYR A 94 12.00 -19.00 -8.74
CA TYR A 94 12.67 -19.46 -9.96
C TYR A 94 12.73 -18.33 -10.99
N TYR A 95 11.59 -17.70 -11.30
CA TYR A 95 11.52 -16.60 -12.29
C TYR A 95 12.34 -15.38 -11.86
N LEU A 96 12.31 -15.02 -10.56
CA LEU A 96 13.14 -13.95 -10.00
C LEU A 96 14.65 -14.19 -10.23
N ASN A 97 15.09 -15.44 -10.05
CA ASN A 97 16.49 -15.81 -10.26
C ASN A 97 16.87 -15.78 -11.76
N GLU A 98 15.97 -16.18 -12.67
CA GLU A 98 16.19 -16.13 -14.13
C GLU A 98 16.33 -14.69 -14.63
N VAL A 99 15.44 -13.79 -14.19
CA VAL A 99 15.50 -12.37 -14.59
C VAL A 99 16.66 -11.64 -13.89
N GLY A 100 16.90 -11.94 -12.62
CA GLY A 100 18.01 -11.40 -11.82
C GLY A 100 18.01 -9.89 -11.60
N PRO A 101 16.87 -9.22 -11.39
CA PRO A 101 16.83 -7.78 -11.17
C PRO A 101 17.46 -7.39 -9.84
N LYS A 102 17.81 -6.12 -9.65
CA LYS A 102 18.03 -5.56 -8.33
C LYS A 102 16.69 -5.46 -7.60
N VAL A 103 16.62 -5.93 -6.36
CA VAL A 103 15.39 -5.95 -5.56
C VAL A 103 15.45 -4.92 -4.46
N VAL A 104 14.44 -4.04 -4.41
CA VAL A 104 14.21 -3.08 -3.33
C VAL A 104 12.93 -3.49 -2.60
N ALA A 105 13.03 -3.86 -1.31
CA ALA A 105 11.91 -4.25 -0.47
C ALA A 105 11.53 -3.13 0.49
N ILE A 106 10.26 -2.81 0.61
CA ILE A 106 9.76 -1.70 1.43
C ILE A 106 8.63 -2.17 2.34
N THR A 107 8.79 -1.97 3.65
CA THR A 107 7.74 -2.18 4.65
C THR A 107 7.59 -0.96 5.56
N GLY A 108 6.63 -1.00 6.47
CA GLY A 108 6.37 0.04 7.45
C GLY A 108 4.90 0.03 7.89
N SER A 109 4.58 0.72 8.97
CA SER A 109 3.18 0.90 9.38
C SER A 109 2.43 1.80 8.41
N ASN A 110 3.04 2.92 8.01
CA ASN A 110 2.55 3.85 6.99
C ASN A 110 3.66 4.18 5.99
N GLY A 111 3.29 4.78 4.85
CA GLY A 111 4.23 5.28 3.86
C GLY A 111 4.80 4.22 2.91
N LYS A 112 4.50 2.93 3.06
CA LYS A 112 4.99 1.85 2.17
C LYS A 112 4.72 2.15 0.69
N THR A 113 3.46 2.31 0.34
CA THR A 113 3.01 2.53 -1.05
C THR A 113 3.58 3.82 -1.61
N THR A 114 3.52 4.91 -0.84
CA THR A 114 4.08 6.21 -1.24
C THR A 114 5.58 6.12 -1.48
N THR A 115 6.34 5.50 -0.57
CA THR A 115 7.78 5.30 -0.74
C THR A 115 8.09 4.41 -1.94
N LYS A 116 7.32 3.32 -2.15
CA LYS A 116 7.42 2.46 -3.34
C LYS A 116 7.23 3.25 -4.63
N ASP A 117 6.21 4.11 -4.68
CA ASP A 117 5.91 4.93 -5.86
C ASP A 117 7.02 5.96 -6.12
N MET A 118 7.52 6.63 -5.07
CA MET A 118 8.65 7.55 -5.16
C MET A 118 9.94 6.85 -5.62
N VAL A 119 10.26 5.69 -5.04
CA VAL A 119 11.42 4.87 -5.44
C VAL A 119 11.31 4.46 -6.90
N ALA A 120 10.15 3.95 -7.32
CA ALA A 120 9.93 3.54 -8.69
C ALA A 120 10.05 4.73 -9.67
N ALA A 121 9.48 5.89 -9.34
CA ALA A 121 9.60 7.10 -10.16
C ALA A 121 11.07 7.54 -10.35
N ILE A 122 11.84 7.58 -9.25
CA ILE A 122 13.27 7.89 -9.27
C ILE A 122 14.01 6.88 -10.16
N LEU A 123 13.83 5.59 -9.92
CA LEU A 123 14.60 4.54 -10.60
C LEU A 123 14.25 4.40 -12.07
N SER A 124 12.99 4.65 -12.45
CA SER A 124 12.52 4.62 -13.84
C SER A 124 13.19 5.69 -14.74
N THR A 125 13.88 6.68 -14.18
CA THR A 125 14.66 7.64 -14.96
C THR A 125 15.91 7.02 -15.60
N LYS A 126 16.35 5.85 -15.09
CA LYS A 126 17.59 5.21 -15.53
C LYS A 126 17.44 3.72 -15.80
N TYR A 127 16.51 3.05 -15.13
CA TYR A 127 16.37 1.60 -15.14
C TYR A 127 14.97 1.19 -15.63
N LYS A 128 14.85 0.03 -16.27
CA LYS A 128 13.58 -0.65 -16.49
C LYS A 128 13.07 -1.13 -15.14
N THR A 129 12.17 -0.37 -14.54
CA THR A 129 11.70 -0.58 -13.17
C THR A 129 10.30 -1.17 -13.17
N PHE A 130 10.10 -2.27 -12.44
CA PHE A 130 8.80 -2.82 -12.14
C PHE A 130 8.49 -2.69 -10.66
N LYS A 131 7.24 -2.47 -10.28
CA LYS A 131 6.84 -2.29 -8.87
C LYS A 131 5.58 -3.07 -8.54
N THR A 132 5.40 -3.39 -7.26
CA THR A 132 4.17 -3.98 -6.75
C THR A 132 2.95 -3.18 -7.19
N PRO A 133 2.01 -3.78 -7.94
CA PRO A 133 0.74 -3.15 -8.30
C PRO A 133 -0.22 -3.17 -7.10
N ALA A 134 -1.08 -2.15 -7.01
CA ALA A 134 -2.12 -2.06 -5.96
C ALA A 134 -1.60 -2.44 -4.56
N ASN A 135 -2.18 -3.46 -3.94
CA ASN A 135 -1.85 -3.98 -2.61
C ASN A 135 -1.33 -5.43 -2.64
N PHE A 136 -0.69 -5.86 -3.71
CA PHE A 136 -0.14 -7.21 -3.89
C PHE A 136 1.13 -7.41 -3.06
N ASN A 137 1.00 -7.26 -1.73
CA ASN A 137 2.11 -7.17 -0.80
C ASN A 137 2.16 -8.29 0.26
N ASN A 138 1.35 -9.36 0.07
CA ASN A 138 1.29 -10.53 0.93
C ASN A 138 1.86 -11.80 0.25
N GLU A 139 1.67 -12.97 0.89
CA GLU A 139 2.17 -14.29 0.45
C GLU A 139 1.66 -14.77 -0.91
N ILE A 140 0.59 -14.18 -1.43
CA ILE A 140 0.04 -14.43 -2.78
C ILE A 140 0.43 -13.31 -3.74
N GLY A 141 0.21 -12.06 -3.32
CA GLY A 141 0.38 -10.88 -4.16
C GLY A 141 1.84 -10.63 -4.55
N LEU A 142 2.80 -10.87 -3.64
CA LEU A 142 4.21 -10.69 -3.93
C LEU A 142 4.71 -11.70 -4.99
N PRO A 143 4.45 -13.02 -4.91
CA PRO A 143 4.73 -13.96 -5.99
C PRO A 143 4.11 -13.56 -7.33
N VAL A 144 2.83 -13.18 -7.34
CA VAL A 144 2.15 -12.72 -8.57
C VAL A 144 2.81 -11.45 -9.12
N THR A 145 3.23 -10.51 -8.27
CA THR A 145 4.01 -9.35 -8.70
C THR A 145 5.31 -9.76 -9.39
N ILE A 146 6.07 -10.68 -8.79
CA ILE A 146 7.32 -11.17 -9.37
C ILE A 146 7.08 -11.82 -10.74
N LEU A 147 6.08 -12.70 -10.84
CA LEU A 147 5.74 -13.39 -12.09
C LEU A 147 5.19 -12.46 -13.18
N SER A 148 4.65 -11.30 -12.79
CA SER A 148 4.11 -10.28 -13.71
C SER A 148 5.17 -9.34 -14.24
N MET A 149 6.41 -9.32 -13.69
CA MET A 149 7.44 -8.42 -14.18
C MET A 149 7.93 -8.83 -15.58
N PRO A 150 8.26 -7.85 -16.47
CA PRO A 150 8.94 -8.11 -17.74
C PRO A 150 10.31 -8.79 -17.56
N GLU A 151 10.69 -9.61 -18.52
CA GLU A 151 11.99 -10.34 -18.50
C GLU A 151 13.21 -9.40 -18.55
N ASP A 152 13.04 -8.19 -19.05
CA ASP A 152 14.08 -7.19 -19.18
C ASP A 152 14.08 -6.17 -18.01
N THR A 153 13.47 -6.52 -16.89
CA THR A 153 13.42 -5.67 -15.69
C THR A 153 14.80 -5.57 -15.04
N ASP A 154 15.31 -4.34 -14.89
CA ASP A 154 16.58 -4.06 -14.20
C ASP A 154 16.39 -3.97 -12.68
N VAL A 155 15.27 -3.36 -12.22
CA VAL A 155 14.98 -3.15 -10.80
C VAL A 155 13.54 -3.50 -10.49
N LEU A 156 13.35 -4.31 -9.46
CA LEU A 156 12.05 -4.69 -8.90
C LEU A 156 11.84 -4.03 -7.55
N VAL A 157 10.77 -3.23 -7.41
CA VAL A 157 10.41 -2.55 -6.16
C VAL A 157 9.21 -3.23 -5.52
N LEU A 158 9.44 -3.94 -4.42
CA LEU A 158 8.44 -4.74 -3.72
C LEU A 158 7.95 -4.04 -2.46
N GLU A 159 6.64 -3.86 -2.38
CA GLU A 159 5.96 -3.54 -1.13
C GLU A 159 5.71 -4.84 -0.35
N MET A 160 6.04 -4.86 0.94
CA MET A 160 5.84 -6.02 1.81
C MET A 160 4.96 -5.65 3.00
N GLY A 161 3.76 -6.25 3.05
CA GLY A 161 2.80 -6.14 4.14
C GLY A 161 2.97 -7.25 5.18
N MET A 162 2.40 -7.03 6.37
CA MET A 162 2.27 -8.07 7.39
C MET A 162 1.16 -7.73 8.37
N ASP A 163 0.48 -8.74 8.88
CA ASP A 163 -0.47 -8.67 9.99
C ASP A 163 -0.13 -9.67 11.12
N ARG A 164 0.90 -10.54 10.92
CA ARG A 164 1.39 -11.54 11.87
C ARG A 164 2.91 -11.66 11.86
N PRO A 165 3.51 -12.10 12.97
CA PRO A 165 4.94 -12.44 12.99
C PRO A 165 5.28 -13.55 11.99
N GLY A 166 6.48 -13.49 11.41
CA GLY A 166 7.00 -14.47 10.45
C GLY A 166 6.66 -14.19 8.99
N GLN A 167 5.64 -13.41 8.71
CA GLN A 167 5.24 -13.11 7.32
C GLN A 167 6.32 -12.34 6.55
N LEU A 168 6.91 -11.30 7.15
CA LEU A 168 8.01 -10.57 6.49
C LEU A 168 9.24 -11.42 6.33
N THR A 169 9.51 -12.36 7.25
CA THR A 169 10.58 -13.35 7.08
C THR A 169 10.36 -14.17 5.80
N ALA A 170 9.16 -14.70 5.60
CA ALA A 170 8.83 -15.47 4.40
C ALA A 170 8.97 -14.65 3.12
N LEU A 171 8.35 -13.45 3.07
CA LEU A 171 8.39 -12.56 1.91
C LEU A 171 9.82 -12.11 1.58
N SER A 172 10.60 -11.74 2.58
CA SER A 172 11.98 -11.29 2.40
C SER A 172 12.90 -12.42 1.93
N THR A 173 12.75 -13.62 2.52
CA THR A 173 13.53 -14.80 2.11
C THR A 173 13.22 -15.23 0.68
N LEU A 174 11.96 -15.09 0.25
CA LEU A 174 11.57 -15.34 -1.12
C LEU A 174 12.20 -14.32 -2.08
N ALA A 175 12.11 -13.03 -1.74
CA ALA A 175 12.51 -11.93 -2.63
C ALA A 175 14.01 -11.64 -2.63
N LYS A 176 14.74 -11.99 -1.57
CA LYS A 176 16.20 -11.75 -1.38
C LYS A 176 16.61 -10.33 -1.77
N PRO A 177 16.14 -9.29 -1.07
CA PRO A 177 16.38 -7.91 -1.47
C PRO A 177 17.86 -7.51 -1.42
N ASP A 178 18.27 -6.63 -2.35
CA ASP A 178 19.54 -5.90 -2.31
C ASP A 178 19.45 -4.68 -1.38
N ILE A 179 18.25 -4.09 -1.27
CA ILE A 179 17.96 -2.94 -0.40
C ILE A 179 16.65 -3.21 0.34
N ALA A 180 16.65 -3.05 1.65
CA ALA A 180 15.45 -3.13 2.49
C ALA A 180 15.18 -1.80 3.19
N VAL A 181 13.91 -1.40 3.28
CA VAL A 181 13.47 -0.11 3.86
C VAL A 181 12.35 -0.34 4.85
N ILE A 182 12.47 0.20 6.06
CA ILE A 182 11.33 0.38 6.98
C ILE A 182 11.00 1.86 7.03
N THR A 183 9.81 2.23 6.59
CA THR A 183 9.40 3.66 6.48
C THR A 183 9.13 4.28 7.84
N MET A 184 8.39 3.60 8.71
CA MET A 184 8.09 4.03 10.09
C MET A 184 7.44 2.91 10.91
N ILE A 185 7.41 3.09 12.23
CA ILE A 185 6.66 2.27 13.19
C ILE A 185 5.49 3.10 13.74
N GLY A 186 4.27 2.62 13.53
CA GLY A 186 3.02 3.20 14.05
C GLY A 186 2.13 2.12 14.64
N GLU A 187 0.83 2.42 14.79
CA GLU A 187 -0.15 1.56 15.44
C GLU A 187 -0.92 0.62 14.49
N ALA A 188 -0.50 0.52 13.22
CA ALA A 188 -1.12 -0.43 12.27
C ALA A 188 -1.00 -1.86 12.81
N HIS A 189 -2.13 -2.60 12.80
CA HIS A 189 -2.23 -3.98 13.30
C HIS A 189 -1.97 -4.12 14.82
N LEU A 190 -2.20 -3.05 15.60
CA LEU A 190 -1.94 -3.04 17.05
C LEU A 190 -2.74 -4.14 17.78
N GLU A 191 -3.92 -4.46 17.30
CA GLU A 191 -4.75 -5.54 17.83
C GLU A 191 -4.03 -6.89 17.85
N PHE A 192 -3.25 -7.21 16.82
CA PHE A 192 -2.53 -8.46 16.68
C PHE A 192 -1.17 -8.44 17.41
N PHE A 193 -0.45 -7.35 17.31
CA PHE A 193 0.89 -7.20 17.88
C PHE A 193 0.92 -6.71 19.32
N LYS A 194 -0.17 -6.13 19.84
CA LYS A 194 -0.37 -5.60 21.21
C LYS A 194 0.50 -4.38 21.57
N THR A 195 1.70 -4.25 21.02
CA THR A 195 2.61 -3.13 21.29
C THR A 195 3.35 -2.65 20.04
N ARG A 196 3.75 -1.37 20.00
CA ARG A 196 4.62 -0.83 18.94
C ARG A 196 5.98 -1.55 18.88
N ALA A 197 6.50 -2.01 20.03
CA ALA A 197 7.73 -2.77 20.08
C ALA A 197 7.63 -4.13 19.34
N ASN A 198 6.52 -4.83 19.48
CA ASN A 198 6.25 -6.06 18.72
C ASN A 198 6.07 -5.78 17.22
N ILE A 199 5.43 -4.66 16.85
CA ILE A 199 5.33 -4.22 15.45
C ILE A 199 6.72 -3.95 14.89
N ALA A 200 7.59 -3.25 15.62
CA ALA A 200 8.97 -2.98 15.20
C ALA A 200 9.76 -4.28 15.00
N LYS A 201 9.65 -5.22 15.97
CA LYS A 201 10.29 -6.55 15.87
C LYS A 201 9.84 -7.30 14.62
N ALA A 202 8.54 -7.34 14.34
CA ALA A 202 8.02 -8.01 13.16
C ALA A 202 8.45 -7.32 11.86
N LYS A 203 8.55 -5.97 11.84
CA LYS A 203 9.03 -5.25 10.64
C LYS A 203 10.52 -5.45 10.39
N LEU A 204 11.33 -5.66 11.43
CA LEU A 204 12.75 -6.01 11.29
C LEU A 204 12.96 -7.37 10.58
N GLU A 205 11.95 -8.23 10.55
CA GLU A 205 11.97 -9.47 9.77
C GLU A 205 12.24 -9.26 8.27
N ILE A 206 12.03 -8.05 7.73
CA ILE A 206 12.36 -7.73 6.33
C ILE A 206 13.85 -7.94 6.01
N THR A 207 14.70 -7.96 7.05
CA THR A 207 16.14 -8.19 6.89
C THR A 207 16.50 -9.68 6.76
N ALA A 208 15.57 -10.61 7.01
CA ALA A 208 15.86 -12.05 7.01
C ALA A 208 16.38 -12.57 5.66
N GLY A 209 15.89 -12.01 4.54
CA GLY A 209 16.34 -12.34 3.19
C GLY A 209 17.30 -11.31 2.58
N LEU A 210 17.68 -10.26 3.32
CA LEU A 210 18.59 -9.24 2.80
C LEU A 210 19.92 -9.87 2.40
N LYS A 211 20.37 -9.63 1.16
CA LYS A 211 21.63 -10.19 0.65
C LYS A 211 22.82 -9.72 1.47
N ASP A 212 23.89 -10.49 1.48
CA ASP A 212 25.15 -10.12 2.12
C ASP A 212 25.65 -8.78 1.61
N GLY A 213 25.93 -7.84 2.55
CA GLY A 213 26.31 -6.46 2.22
C GLY A 213 25.16 -5.58 1.72
N GLY A 214 23.94 -6.11 1.64
CA GLY A 214 22.74 -5.37 1.26
C GLY A 214 22.51 -4.15 2.14
N LEU A 215 21.90 -3.11 1.58
CA LEU A 215 21.63 -1.85 2.29
C LEU A 215 20.31 -1.97 3.07
N PHE A 216 20.37 -1.62 4.36
CA PHE A 216 19.18 -1.50 5.19
C PHE A 216 18.94 -0.04 5.59
N LEU A 217 17.73 0.48 5.31
CA LEU A 217 17.34 1.86 5.56
C LEU A 217 16.24 1.94 6.62
N ILE A 218 16.51 2.73 7.68
CA ILE A 218 15.56 2.96 8.78
C ILE A 218 15.48 4.44 9.13
N PRO A 219 14.33 4.93 9.70
CA PRO A 219 14.22 6.31 10.13
C PRO A 219 15.12 6.61 11.33
N ALA A 220 15.80 7.76 11.30
CA ALA A 220 16.73 8.19 12.34
C ALA A 220 16.08 8.50 13.70
N ASP A 221 14.79 8.85 13.67
CA ASP A 221 13.99 9.28 14.83
C ASP A 221 13.08 8.19 15.42
N GLU A 222 13.34 6.90 15.10
CA GLU A 222 12.60 5.77 15.65
C GLU A 222 13.50 4.89 16.55
N PRO A 223 13.47 5.10 17.87
CA PRO A 223 14.33 4.37 18.80
C PRO A 223 14.12 2.85 18.76
N LEU A 224 12.88 2.37 18.50
CA LEU A 224 12.58 0.95 18.38
C LEU A 224 13.34 0.25 17.23
N LEU A 225 13.86 1.03 16.28
CA LEU A 225 14.68 0.53 15.17
C LEU A 225 16.15 0.86 15.38
N THR A 226 16.49 2.12 15.75
CA THR A 226 17.88 2.56 15.87
C THR A 226 18.64 1.94 17.04
N GLU A 227 17.94 1.53 18.09
CA GLU A 227 18.48 0.84 19.27
C GLU A 227 18.32 -0.69 19.20
N ALA A 228 17.76 -1.22 18.08
CA ALA A 228 17.60 -2.64 17.92
C ALA A 228 18.94 -3.35 17.82
N THR A 229 19.03 -4.54 18.43
CA THR A 229 20.20 -5.40 18.34
C THR A 229 20.23 -6.19 17.04
N ASN A 230 21.41 -6.57 16.57
CA ASN A 230 21.62 -7.43 15.39
C ASN A 230 21.14 -6.80 14.06
N LEU A 231 21.24 -5.49 13.93
CA LEU A 231 20.99 -4.85 12.63
C LEU A 231 22.06 -5.26 11.60
N PRO A 232 21.69 -5.33 10.30
CA PRO A 232 22.66 -5.55 9.22
C PRO A 232 23.83 -4.56 9.28
N ALA A 233 25.05 -4.99 8.95
CA ALA A 233 26.24 -4.16 9.04
C ALA A 233 26.17 -2.88 8.16
N ASN A 234 25.46 -2.95 7.02
CA ASN A 234 25.23 -1.82 6.13
C ASN A 234 23.87 -1.15 6.39
N THR A 235 23.57 -0.86 7.67
CA THR A 235 22.40 -0.09 8.07
C THR A 235 22.70 1.40 7.99
N LYS A 236 21.79 2.16 7.38
CA LYS A 236 21.85 3.63 7.32
C LYS A 236 20.52 4.24 7.74
N ASN A 237 20.59 5.41 8.36
CA ASN A 237 19.42 6.14 8.81
C ASN A 237 19.06 7.24 7.80
N PHE A 238 17.77 7.44 7.54
CA PHE A 238 17.25 8.57 6.78
C PHE A 238 16.51 9.55 7.70
N GLY A 239 16.42 10.82 7.30
CA GLY A 239 15.97 11.91 8.16
C GLY A 239 17.09 12.41 9.07
N PRO A 240 16.81 13.29 10.02
CA PRO A 240 15.51 13.89 10.29
C PRO A 240 15.01 14.79 9.15
N VAL A 241 13.67 15.01 9.14
CA VAL A 241 13.04 15.91 8.16
C VAL A 241 13.62 17.33 8.30
N PRO A 242 14.02 18.02 7.21
CA PRO A 242 14.54 19.38 7.25
C PRO A 242 13.63 20.34 8.02
N ALA A 243 14.20 21.36 8.67
CA ALA A 243 13.44 22.36 9.42
C ALA A 243 12.66 23.28 8.46
N ASP A 244 13.30 23.69 7.38
CA ASP A 244 12.78 24.65 6.41
C ASP A 244 11.99 23.94 5.32
N ILE A 245 10.71 23.59 5.62
CA ILE A 245 9.77 22.99 4.69
C ILE A 245 8.62 23.96 4.46
N GLU A 246 8.33 24.23 3.19
CA GLU A 246 7.13 24.94 2.77
C GLU A 246 6.06 23.89 2.44
N GLU A 247 4.99 23.86 3.24
CA GLU A 247 3.85 22.93 3.06
C GLU A 247 2.63 23.71 2.53
N SER A 248 2.01 23.18 1.48
CA SER A 248 0.71 23.60 0.99
C SER A 248 -0.15 22.39 0.62
N LEU A 249 -1.44 22.61 0.36
CA LEU A 249 -2.31 21.55 -0.17
C LEU A 249 -1.82 21.01 -1.51
N ALA A 250 -1.12 21.83 -2.29
CA ALA A 250 -0.67 21.48 -3.63
C ALA A 250 0.64 20.69 -3.65
N GLU A 251 1.60 21.12 -2.83
CA GLU A 251 2.96 20.58 -2.84
C GLU A 251 3.65 20.80 -1.49
N THR A 252 4.64 19.98 -1.25
CA THR A 252 5.61 20.19 -0.16
C THR A 252 6.98 20.41 -0.77
N VAL A 253 7.66 21.50 -0.36
CA VAL A 253 8.93 21.96 -0.94
C VAL A 253 10.00 22.08 0.15
N TRP A 254 11.22 21.64 -0.15
CA TRP A 254 12.38 21.81 0.73
C TRP A 254 13.68 21.85 -0.08
N THR A 255 14.78 22.15 0.59
CA THR A 255 16.11 22.09 0.01
C THR A 255 17.00 21.12 0.79
N GLU A 256 17.64 20.20 0.08
CA GLU A 256 18.59 19.26 0.63
C GLU A 256 19.89 19.29 -0.17
N LYS A 257 21.03 19.45 0.54
CA LYS A 257 22.37 19.51 -0.07
C LYS A 257 22.47 20.48 -1.26
N GLY A 258 21.73 21.61 -1.19
CA GLY A 258 21.69 22.65 -2.24
C GLY A 258 20.77 22.32 -3.42
N GLN A 259 20.09 21.19 -3.45
CA GLN A 259 19.08 20.85 -4.45
C GLN A 259 17.68 21.13 -3.89
N ARG A 260 16.88 21.89 -4.63
CA ARG A 260 15.45 22.07 -4.33
C ARG A 260 14.67 20.82 -4.73
N PHE A 261 13.85 20.33 -3.82
CA PHE A 261 12.89 19.27 -4.02
C PHE A 261 11.46 19.81 -3.90
N ALA A 262 10.56 19.27 -4.67
CA ALA A 262 9.12 19.49 -4.56
C ALA A 262 8.40 18.17 -4.83
N ILE A 263 7.40 17.85 -4.01
CA ILE A 263 6.52 16.70 -4.21
C ILE A 263 5.07 17.18 -4.30
N PRO A 264 4.26 16.65 -5.24
CA PRO A 264 2.89 17.13 -5.48
C PRO A 264 1.90 16.59 -4.44
N MET A 265 2.27 16.70 -3.15
CA MET A 265 1.46 16.19 -2.04
C MET A 265 1.72 16.95 -0.75
N LEU A 266 0.69 16.96 0.09
CA LEU A 266 0.70 17.58 1.41
C LEU A 266 1.50 16.76 2.41
N GLY A 267 2.22 17.46 3.29
CA GLY A 267 2.67 16.96 4.59
C GLY A 267 4.16 16.58 4.66
N ARG A 268 4.80 17.13 5.68
CA ARG A 268 6.21 16.87 5.98
C ARG A 268 6.56 15.40 6.25
N TYR A 269 5.57 14.57 6.63
CA TYR A 269 5.78 13.12 6.75
C TYR A 269 6.11 12.47 5.40
N ASN A 270 5.68 13.06 4.28
CA ASN A 270 6.04 12.60 2.94
C ASN A 270 7.48 12.99 2.56
N VAL A 271 8.02 14.06 3.15
CA VAL A 271 9.45 14.37 3.00
C VAL A 271 10.30 13.23 3.57
N LYS A 272 9.89 12.66 4.72
CA LYS A 272 10.57 11.49 5.30
C LYS A 272 10.53 10.27 4.38
N ASN A 273 9.38 10.00 3.73
CA ASN A 273 9.28 8.95 2.72
C ASN A 273 10.19 9.24 1.52
N THR A 274 10.30 10.50 1.14
CA THR A 274 11.17 10.96 0.04
C THR A 274 12.65 10.79 0.39
N GLU A 275 13.06 11.08 1.61
CA GLU A 275 14.45 10.86 2.08
C GLU A 275 14.87 9.39 1.90
N ALA A 276 14.00 8.46 2.30
CA ALA A 276 14.23 7.03 2.06
C ALA A 276 14.38 6.72 0.56
N ALA A 277 13.50 7.27 -0.28
CA ALA A 277 13.55 7.07 -1.73
C ALA A 277 14.81 7.68 -2.37
N ILE A 278 15.24 8.86 -1.92
CA ILE A 278 16.51 9.50 -2.36
C ILE A 278 17.70 8.60 -2.01
N MET A 279 17.75 8.04 -0.78
CA MET A 279 18.85 7.16 -0.39
C MET A 279 18.88 5.87 -1.21
N VAL A 280 17.75 5.31 -1.59
CA VAL A 280 17.67 4.18 -2.55
C VAL A 280 18.23 4.60 -3.91
N GLY A 281 17.79 5.75 -4.45
CA GLY A 281 18.29 6.29 -5.72
C GLY A 281 19.81 6.52 -5.72
N GLN A 282 20.34 7.12 -4.65
CA GLN A 282 21.78 7.33 -4.48
C GLN A 282 22.56 6.00 -4.42
N ALA A 283 22.03 4.99 -3.72
CA ALA A 283 22.65 3.66 -3.66
C ALA A 283 22.73 2.99 -5.04
N LEU A 284 21.81 3.32 -5.95
CA LEU A 284 21.78 2.83 -7.34
C LEU A 284 22.40 3.84 -8.34
N GLY A 285 23.11 4.86 -7.84
CA GLY A 285 23.94 5.75 -8.65
C GLY A 285 23.17 6.81 -9.43
N LEU A 286 22.07 7.34 -8.88
CA LEU A 286 21.37 8.50 -9.42
C LEU A 286 21.81 9.79 -8.67
N ASP A 287 21.83 10.90 -9.38
CA ASP A 287 22.14 12.21 -8.83
C ASP A 287 20.88 12.93 -8.29
N LEU A 288 21.08 13.89 -7.38
CA LEU A 288 19.98 14.61 -6.71
C LEU A 288 19.08 15.38 -7.68
N LYS A 289 19.63 15.95 -8.75
CA LYS A 289 18.88 16.72 -9.72
C LYS A 289 17.90 15.85 -10.51
N THR A 290 18.35 14.68 -10.95
CA THR A 290 17.52 13.69 -11.63
C THR A 290 16.39 13.22 -10.71
N MET A 291 16.71 12.91 -9.44
CA MET A 291 15.72 12.48 -8.45
C MET A 291 14.69 13.57 -8.13
N ALA A 292 15.13 14.82 -7.96
CA ALA A 292 14.22 15.94 -7.74
C ALA A 292 13.24 16.17 -8.90
N SER A 293 13.73 16.01 -10.14
CA SER A 293 12.87 16.11 -11.33
C SER A 293 11.83 15.00 -11.39
N ALA A 294 12.21 13.76 -11.05
CA ALA A 294 11.29 12.62 -11.04
C ALA A 294 10.19 12.79 -9.97
N LEU A 295 10.57 13.23 -8.77
CA LEU A 295 9.67 13.40 -7.64
C LEU A 295 8.67 14.55 -7.82
N ALA A 296 8.98 15.53 -8.64
CA ALA A 296 8.06 16.61 -8.94
C ALA A 296 6.85 16.18 -9.82
N HIS A 297 6.91 15.02 -10.48
CA HIS A 297 5.93 14.60 -11.49
C HIS A 297 5.56 13.12 -11.40
N PHE A 298 5.69 12.48 -10.23
CA PHE A 298 5.34 11.07 -10.10
C PHE A 298 3.85 10.86 -9.87
N ASP A 299 3.34 9.71 -10.33
CA ASP A 299 1.96 9.30 -10.12
C ASP A 299 1.78 8.61 -8.77
N LEU A 300 0.83 9.09 -7.99
CA LEU A 300 0.44 8.48 -6.72
C LEU A 300 -0.55 7.32 -6.94
N THR A 301 -0.44 6.29 -6.12
CA THR A 301 -1.49 5.28 -6.02
C THR A 301 -2.79 5.93 -5.52
N LYS A 302 -3.92 5.58 -6.16
CA LYS A 302 -5.26 6.09 -5.81
C LYS A 302 -5.56 5.95 -4.32
N ASN A 303 -6.41 6.86 -3.81
CA ASN A 303 -6.83 6.90 -2.41
C ASN A 303 -5.69 7.11 -1.38
N ARG A 304 -4.56 7.71 -1.79
CA ARG A 304 -3.41 8.07 -0.94
C ARG A 304 -3.17 9.57 -1.00
N THR A 305 -3.94 10.33 -0.21
CA THR A 305 -3.95 11.79 -0.24
C THR A 305 -4.22 12.33 -1.67
N GLU A 306 -5.03 11.58 -2.43
CA GLU A 306 -5.36 11.86 -3.82
C GLU A 306 -6.23 13.10 -3.92
N ARG A 307 -5.88 14.02 -4.82
CA ARG A 307 -6.64 15.24 -5.06
C ARG A 307 -7.64 15.03 -6.19
N LEU A 308 -8.90 15.29 -5.90
CA LEU A 308 -10.02 15.12 -6.82
C LEU A 308 -10.88 16.38 -6.79
N THR A 309 -11.77 16.51 -7.77
CA THR A 309 -12.78 17.58 -7.81
C THR A 309 -14.16 16.95 -7.85
N ALA A 310 -15.01 17.33 -6.90
CA ALA A 310 -16.43 16.95 -6.92
C ALA A 310 -17.15 17.60 -8.09
N GLN A 311 -18.28 17.06 -8.49
CA GLN A 311 -19.04 17.56 -9.63
C GLN A 311 -19.58 18.99 -9.45
N ASN A 312 -19.81 19.43 -8.21
CA ASN A 312 -20.17 20.82 -7.89
C ASN A 312 -18.97 21.78 -7.88
N GLY A 313 -17.75 21.28 -8.10
CA GLY A 313 -16.50 22.02 -8.08
C GLY A 313 -15.77 22.08 -6.74
N ALA A 314 -16.29 21.46 -5.66
CA ALA A 314 -15.58 21.34 -4.38
C ALA A 314 -14.30 20.52 -4.54
N GLN A 315 -13.25 20.86 -3.78
CA GLN A 315 -12.01 20.10 -3.80
C GLN A 315 -12.10 18.95 -2.80
N LEU A 316 -11.64 17.76 -3.22
CA LEU A 316 -11.57 16.58 -2.38
C LEU A 316 -10.12 16.18 -2.17
N ILE A 317 -9.78 15.74 -0.96
CA ILE A 317 -8.55 15.00 -0.66
C ILE A 317 -8.97 13.63 -0.15
N SER A 318 -8.78 12.61 -0.98
CA SER A 318 -9.10 11.22 -0.67
C SER A 318 -7.88 10.51 -0.09
N ASP A 319 -7.98 10.09 1.18
CA ASP A 319 -6.98 9.26 1.87
C ASP A 319 -7.68 8.07 2.56
N VAL A 320 -8.53 7.37 1.79
CA VAL A 320 -9.48 6.38 2.27
C VAL A 320 -8.98 4.94 2.16
N TYR A 321 -7.70 4.75 1.83
CA TYR A 321 -7.13 3.41 1.73
C TYR A 321 -6.86 2.78 3.10
N ASN A 322 -6.34 3.54 4.07
CA ASN A 322 -6.12 3.08 5.44
C ASN A 322 -6.04 4.25 6.42
N ALA A 323 -6.38 4.00 7.67
CA ALA A 323 -6.27 4.97 8.75
C ALA A 323 -5.68 4.32 10.02
N ASN A 324 -4.84 5.07 10.71
CA ASN A 324 -4.40 4.81 12.07
C ASN A 324 -4.11 6.13 12.79
N PRO A 325 -3.97 6.13 14.12
CA PRO A 325 -3.85 7.36 14.91
C PRO A 325 -2.71 8.28 14.47
N THR A 326 -1.51 7.75 14.27
CA THR A 326 -0.34 8.54 13.86
C THR A 326 -0.56 9.16 12.47
N ALA A 327 -0.96 8.39 11.46
CA ALA A 327 -1.18 8.92 10.12
C ALA A 327 -2.31 9.96 10.08
N THR A 328 -3.40 9.72 10.81
CA THR A 328 -4.53 10.65 10.88
C THR A 328 -4.13 11.98 11.51
N LYS A 329 -3.40 11.94 12.64
CA LYS A 329 -2.89 13.16 13.30
C LYS A 329 -1.94 13.95 12.40
N GLU A 330 -1.04 13.28 11.68
CA GLU A 330 -0.09 13.95 10.78
C GLU A 330 -0.79 14.69 9.63
N VAL A 331 -1.80 14.08 9.01
CA VAL A 331 -2.56 14.77 7.94
C VAL A 331 -3.40 15.92 8.51
N LEU A 332 -4.08 15.72 9.65
CA LEU A 332 -4.84 16.81 10.33
C LEU A 332 -3.90 17.98 10.69
N ARG A 333 -2.69 17.70 11.19
CA ARG A 333 -1.69 18.73 11.46
C ARG A 333 -1.34 19.50 10.18
N ALA A 334 -1.09 18.83 9.09
CA ALA A 334 -0.75 19.45 7.82
C ALA A 334 -1.91 20.34 7.30
N LEU A 335 -3.15 19.84 7.37
CA LEU A 335 -4.36 20.63 7.05
C LEU A 335 -4.52 21.86 7.94
N SER A 336 -4.16 21.76 9.24
CA SER A 336 -4.25 22.90 10.16
C SER A 336 -3.25 24.01 9.83
N GLN A 337 -2.10 23.66 9.27
CA GLN A 337 -1.05 24.62 8.87
C GLN A 337 -1.39 25.35 7.56
N ASP A 338 -2.04 24.66 6.62
CA ASP A 338 -2.49 25.28 5.38
C ASP A 338 -3.62 26.31 5.61
N GLY A 339 -4.40 26.16 6.68
CA GLY A 339 -5.44 27.12 7.06
C GLY A 339 -6.60 27.17 6.07
N ALA A 340 -6.92 26.05 5.42
CA ALA A 340 -7.99 25.96 4.43
C ALA A 340 -9.32 26.49 4.99
N ALA A 341 -9.89 27.50 4.35
CA ALA A 341 -11.24 27.96 4.66
C ALA A 341 -12.27 26.91 4.21
N ASN A 342 -13.39 26.81 4.93
CA ASN A 342 -14.50 25.91 4.59
C ASN A 342 -14.12 24.42 4.55
N LEU A 343 -13.25 23.96 5.48
CA LEU A 343 -12.85 22.57 5.59
C LEU A 343 -14.00 21.70 6.12
N VAL A 344 -14.31 20.63 5.41
CA VAL A 344 -15.21 19.55 5.84
C VAL A 344 -14.36 18.30 6.05
N LEU A 345 -14.42 17.72 7.23
CA LEU A 345 -13.73 16.49 7.57
C LEU A 345 -14.71 15.32 7.55
N VAL A 346 -14.36 14.25 6.83
CA VAL A 346 -15.07 12.96 6.85
C VAL A 346 -14.09 11.92 7.39
N LEU A 347 -14.30 11.52 8.64
CA LEU A 347 -13.38 10.61 9.33
C LEU A 347 -14.11 9.32 9.70
N GLY A 348 -13.62 8.20 9.19
CA GLY A 348 -14.16 6.88 9.51
C GLY A 348 -13.28 6.10 10.48
N ASP A 349 -13.82 5.00 11.00
CA ASP A 349 -13.14 4.14 11.96
C ASP A 349 -11.72 3.77 11.52
N MET A 350 -10.82 3.77 12.48
CA MET A 350 -9.48 3.21 12.40
C MET A 350 -9.55 1.78 12.96
N LEU A 351 -9.56 0.79 12.07
CA LEU A 351 -9.71 -0.62 12.42
C LEU A 351 -8.40 -1.22 12.97
N GLU A 352 -8.48 -2.41 13.56
CA GLU A 352 -7.35 -3.20 14.07
C GLU A 352 -6.53 -2.54 15.18
N LEU A 353 -7.18 -1.68 15.98
CA LEU A 353 -6.57 -1.04 17.15
C LEU A 353 -6.83 -1.80 18.45
N GLY A 354 -7.71 -2.81 18.43
CA GLY A 354 -8.07 -3.61 19.59
C GLY A 354 -8.72 -2.80 20.72
N GLU A 355 -8.42 -3.14 21.97
CA GLU A 355 -9.01 -2.52 23.17
C GLU A 355 -8.68 -1.02 23.30
N GLU A 356 -7.57 -0.56 22.72
CA GLU A 356 -7.18 0.86 22.74
C GLU A 356 -7.95 1.71 21.72
N GLY A 357 -8.69 1.08 20.81
CA GLY A 357 -9.42 1.74 19.73
C GLY A 357 -10.23 2.96 20.20
N PRO A 358 -11.17 2.84 21.16
CA PRO A 358 -11.98 3.97 21.61
C PRO A 358 -11.16 5.15 22.14
N ALA A 359 -10.12 4.88 22.93
CA ALA A 359 -9.25 5.93 23.48
C ALA A 359 -8.43 6.64 22.39
N LEU A 360 -7.92 5.88 21.42
CA LEU A 360 -7.14 6.40 20.30
C LEU A 360 -8.00 7.25 19.34
N HIS A 361 -9.28 6.90 19.14
CA HIS A 361 -10.22 7.71 18.37
C HIS A 361 -10.54 9.01 19.10
N ALA A 362 -10.87 8.95 20.39
CA ALA A 362 -11.14 10.13 21.19
C ALA A 362 -9.94 11.11 21.22
N ALA A 363 -8.72 10.59 21.23
CA ALA A 363 -7.47 11.37 21.22
C ALA A 363 -7.19 12.12 19.89
N LEU A 364 -8.06 12.03 18.89
CA LEU A 364 -8.00 12.85 17.68
C LEU A 364 -8.65 14.23 17.88
N ALA A 365 -9.43 14.45 18.96
CA ALA A 365 -10.23 15.65 19.14
C ALA A 365 -9.42 16.95 18.98
N ASP A 366 -8.28 17.06 19.65
CA ASP A 366 -7.44 18.27 19.58
C ASP A 366 -6.90 18.51 18.16
N ALA A 367 -6.50 17.44 17.46
CA ALA A 367 -6.01 17.55 16.08
C ALA A 367 -7.13 17.96 15.11
N VAL A 368 -8.35 17.44 15.29
CA VAL A 368 -9.54 17.85 14.52
C VAL A 368 -9.83 19.32 14.76
N LEU A 369 -9.91 19.76 16.03
CA LEU A 369 -10.22 21.15 16.38
C LEU A 369 -9.15 22.14 15.90
N ALA A 370 -7.88 21.74 15.89
CA ALA A 370 -6.78 22.54 15.36
C ALA A 370 -6.95 22.91 13.87
N THR A 371 -7.64 22.08 13.10
CA THR A 371 -7.93 22.38 11.67
C THR A 371 -9.03 23.42 11.48
N LYS A 372 -9.78 23.80 12.54
CA LYS A 372 -10.93 24.71 12.51
C LYS A 372 -11.97 24.34 11.45
N PRO A 373 -12.46 23.10 11.43
CA PRO A 373 -13.35 22.63 10.39
C PRO A 373 -14.71 23.31 10.46
N LYS A 374 -15.32 23.55 9.30
CA LYS A 374 -16.72 24.01 9.16
C LYS A 374 -17.71 22.90 9.59
N GLN A 375 -17.36 21.66 9.31
CA GLN A 375 -18.17 20.47 9.58
C GLN A 375 -17.28 19.26 9.78
N VAL A 376 -17.72 18.32 10.63
CA VAL A 376 -17.09 17.03 10.83
C VAL A 376 -18.15 15.94 10.71
N ASP A 377 -17.98 15.03 9.77
CA ASP A 377 -18.80 13.84 9.58
C ASP A 377 -18.01 12.61 10.03
N LEU A 378 -18.52 11.90 11.01
CA LEU A 378 -17.88 10.74 11.62
C LEU A 378 -18.58 9.47 11.17
N VAL A 379 -17.83 8.45 10.75
CA VAL A 379 -18.37 7.23 10.13
C VAL A 379 -17.88 6.00 10.88
N GLY A 380 -18.81 5.19 11.31
CA GLY A 380 -18.56 3.94 12.04
C GLY A 380 -18.76 4.07 13.55
N PRO A 381 -19.04 2.95 14.22
CA PRO A 381 -19.44 2.94 15.62
C PRO A 381 -18.36 3.48 16.55
N ILE A 382 -17.08 3.15 16.33
CA ILE A 382 -16.00 3.56 17.25
C ILE A 382 -15.78 5.08 17.15
N MET A 383 -15.77 5.62 15.94
CA MET A 383 -15.61 7.05 15.68
C MET A 383 -16.77 7.85 16.30
N VAL A 384 -18.01 7.37 16.11
CA VAL A 384 -19.22 8.01 16.63
C VAL A 384 -19.27 7.93 18.16
N ASP A 385 -18.99 6.77 18.76
CA ASP A 385 -19.11 6.56 20.20
C ASP A 385 -17.96 7.21 21.00
N SER A 386 -16.80 7.47 20.36
CA SER A 386 -15.61 7.97 21.06
C SER A 386 -15.29 9.43 20.72
N LEU A 387 -15.17 9.77 19.42
CA LEU A 387 -14.73 11.10 19.01
C LEU A 387 -15.86 12.13 19.02
N LEU A 388 -17.10 11.77 18.67
CA LEU A 388 -18.22 12.71 18.66
C LEU A 388 -18.47 13.30 20.04
N PRO A 389 -18.57 12.53 21.15
CA PRO A 389 -18.72 13.11 22.48
C PRO A 389 -17.55 14.01 22.89
N ALA A 390 -16.31 13.63 22.51
CA ALA A 390 -15.13 14.43 22.79
C ALA A 390 -15.18 15.80 22.10
N LEU A 391 -15.56 15.84 20.81
CA LEU A 391 -15.72 17.06 20.03
C LEU A 391 -16.88 17.94 20.57
N LYS A 392 -18.03 17.34 20.86
CA LYS A 392 -19.18 18.08 21.44
C LYS A 392 -18.88 18.68 22.79
N LYS A 393 -18.06 18.00 23.60
CA LYS A 393 -17.60 18.53 24.90
C LYS A 393 -16.65 19.71 24.73
N ALA A 394 -15.70 19.61 23.79
CA ALA A 394 -14.66 20.62 23.59
C ALA A 394 -15.15 21.84 22.77
N ALA A 395 -16.04 21.61 21.79
CA ALA A 395 -16.61 22.65 20.93
C ALA A 395 -18.10 22.37 20.67
N PRO A 396 -18.99 22.77 21.59
CA PRO A 396 -20.43 22.47 21.52
C PRO A 396 -21.14 23.00 20.27
N ASP A 397 -20.67 24.10 19.71
CA ASP A 397 -21.23 24.75 18.51
C ASP A 397 -20.73 24.17 17.19
N LEU A 398 -19.73 23.29 17.24
CA LEU A 398 -19.20 22.66 16.04
C LEU A 398 -20.26 21.75 15.39
N ASN A 399 -20.47 21.91 14.09
CA ASN A 399 -21.35 21.02 13.32
C ASN A 399 -20.70 19.64 13.19
N VAL A 400 -21.11 18.70 14.05
CA VAL A 400 -20.63 17.31 14.02
C VAL A 400 -21.80 16.38 13.82
N LYS A 401 -21.72 15.52 12.80
CA LYS A 401 -22.71 14.47 12.51
C LYS A 401 -22.06 13.09 12.64
N GLY A 402 -22.84 12.09 13.01
CA GLY A 402 -22.44 10.69 13.09
C GLY A 402 -23.23 9.84 12.10
N TYR A 403 -22.54 8.87 11.48
CA TYR A 403 -23.11 7.89 10.55
C TYR A 403 -22.58 6.50 10.92
N GLN A 404 -23.46 5.49 10.82
CA GLN A 404 -23.00 4.11 10.93
C GLN A 404 -22.32 3.66 9.62
N ALA A 405 -21.60 2.54 9.66
CA ALA A 405 -20.83 2.04 8.50
C ALA A 405 -21.72 1.67 7.31
N ASP A 406 -22.99 1.36 7.52
CA ASP A 406 -24.00 1.05 6.50
C ASP A 406 -24.77 2.28 6.00
N GLU A 407 -24.52 3.50 6.57
CA GLU A 407 -25.18 4.74 6.17
C GLU A 407 -24.41 5.58 5.14
N LEU A 408 -23.49 4.98 4.35
CA LEU A 408 -22.67 5.70 3.38
C LEU A 408 -23.49 6.40 2.28
N ASP A 409 -24.63 5.86 1.90
CA ASP A 409 -25.53 6.49 0.93
C ASP A 409 -26.16 7.76 1.51
N ARG A 410 -26.52 7.75 2.79
CA ARG A 410 -27.03 8.92 3.51
C ARG A 410 -25.96 9.98 3.66
N LEU A 411 -24.74 9.61 4.05
CA LEU A 411 -23.59 10.51 4.10
C LEU A 411 -23.34 11.16 2.73
N SER A 412 -23.38 10.35 1.66
CA SER A 412 -23.18 10.86 0.30
C SER A 412 -24.26 11.87 -0.11
N ALA A 413 -25.53 11.63 0.25
CA ALA A 413 -26.63 12.54 -0.02
C ALA A 413 -26.47 13.85 0.78
N ASP A 414 -26.21 13.76 2.09
CA ASP A 414 -25.99 14.92 2.95
C ASP A 414 -24.83 15.81 2.49
N LEU A 415 -23.73 15.18 2.03
CA LEU A 415 -22.59 15.89 1.45
C LEU A 415 -22.96 16.59 0.14
N LYS A 416 -23.66 15.89 -0.78
CA LYS A 416 -24.11 16.49 -2.05
C LYS A 416 -25.00 17.71 -1.85
N ASP A 417 -25.89 17.67 -0.85
CA ASP A 417 -26.81 18.76 -0.55
C ASP A 417 -26.12 19.93 0.18
N GLY A 418 -25.08 19.63 0.99
CA GLY A 418 -24.45 20.63 1.87
C GLY A 418 -23.18 21.27 1.31
N LEU A 419 -22.46 20.60 0.39
CA LEU A 419 -21.18 21.07 -0.14
C LEU A 419 -21.35 22.24 -1.12
N LYS A 420 -20.45 23.21 -1.01
CA LYS A 420 -20.32 24.35 -1.92
C LYS A 420 -19.03 24.22 -2.74
N LYS A 421 -18.96 24.95 -3.87
CA LYS A 421 -17.82 24.94 -4.77
C LYS A 421 -16.48 25.27 -4.11
N ASP A 422 -16.49 26.11 -3.09
CA ASP A 422 -15.29 26.59 -2.37
C ASP A 422 -14.97 25.75 -1.11
N ASP A 423 -15.68 24.63 -0.92
CA ASP A 423 -15.38 23.72 0.19
C ASP A 423 -14.19 22.82 -0.16
N LEU A 424 -13.38 22.54 0.84
CA LEU A 424 -12.37 21.48 0.82
C LEU A 424 -12.87 20.31 1.68
N VAL A 425 -12.98 19.13 1.11
CA VAL A 425 -13.40 17.92 1.80
C VAL A 425 -12.21 16.99 1.97
N PHE A 426 -11.85 16.65 3.19
CA PHE A 426 -10.86 15.63 3.48
C PHE A 426 -11.54 14.35 3.97
N LEU A 427 -11.28 13.22 3.29
CA LEU A 427 -11.86 11.93 3.63
C LEU A 427 -10.76 10.96 4.05
N LYS A 428 -10.90 10.34 5.25
CA LYS A 428 -9.95 9.33 5.75
C LYS A 428 -10.62 8.26 6.60
N ALA A 429 -10.36 6.99 6.28
CA ALA A 429 -10.81 5.82 7.04
C ALA A 429 -9.93 4.61 6.78
N SER A 430 -10.10 3.57 7.59
CA SER A 430 -9.66 2.22 7.22
C SER A 430 -10.44 1.70 6.03
N HIS A 431 -9.81 0.86 5.20
CA HIS A 431 -10.42 0.35 3.96
C HIS A 431 -11.77 -0.35 4.18
N GLY A 432 -11.91 -1.10 5.27
CA GLY A 432 -13.16 -1.79 5.60
C GLY A 432 -14.35 -0.88 5.90
N ILE A 433 -14.18 0.44 5.96
CA ILE A 433 -15.27 1.43 6.09
C ILE A 433 -15.84 1.82 4.71
N HIS A 434 -15.10 1.54 3.64
CA HIS A 434 -15.53 1.75 2.25
C HIS A 434 -15.85 3.20 1.87
N LEU A 435 -15.13 4.18 2.42
CA LEU A 435 -15.32 5.59 2.05
C LEU A 435 -14.98 5.91 0.58
N GLU A 436 -14.32 5.01 -0.15
CA GLU A 436 -14.13 5.13 -1.60
C GLU A 436 -15.46 5.20 -2.36
N LYS A 437 -16.54 4.61 -1.81
CA LYS A 437 -17.90 4.72 -2.38
C LYS A 437 -18.43 6.15 -2.28
N VAL A 438 -18.17 6.82 -1.17
CA VAL A 438 -18.53 8.24 -0.97
C VAL A 438 -17.74 9.11 -1.95
N VAL A 439 -16.43 8.87 -2.09
CA VAL A 439 -15.58 9.58 -3.07
C VAL A 439 -16.12 9.40 -4.48
N ALA A 440 -16.40 8.17 -4.91
CA ALA A 440 -16.98 7.87 -6.22
C ALA A 440 -18.34 8.57 -6.42
N SER A 441 -19.19 8.55 -5.40
CA SER A 441 -20.50 9.22 -5.43
C SER A 441 -20.37 10.74 -5.63
N LEU A 442 -19.36 11.38 -5.05
CA LEU A 442 -19.13 12.82 -5.20
C LEU A 442 -18.46 13.20 -6.53
N THR A 443 -17.70 12.27 -7.14
CA THR A 443 -16.93 12.53 -8.37
C THR A 443 -17.62 12.00 -9.64
N GLU A 444 -18.22 10.80 -9.59
CA GLU A 444 -18.73 10.09 -10.76
C GLU A 444 -20.25 9.90 -10.73
N GLY A 445 -20.84 9.68 -9.56
CA GLY A 445 -22.23 9.30 -9.37
C GLY A 445 -23.26 10.38 -9.69
N TRP A 446 -22.86 11.59 -10.01
CA TRP A 446 -23.78 12.70 -10.32
C TRP A 446 -24.23 12.69 -11.80
N LYS A 447 -23.54 11.95 -12.66
CA LYS A 447 -23.86 11.90 -14.10
C LYS A 447 -25.14 11.13 -14.44
N ASN A 448 -25.70 10.36 -13.50
CA ASN A 448 -26.83 9.47 -13.74
C ASN A 448 -28.19 10.04 -13.33
N HIS A 449 -28.29 11.31 -12.95
CA HIS A 449 -29.55 11.95 -12.54
C HIS A 449 -29.89 13.24 -13.31
N ALA A 450 -29.28 13.43 -14.51
CA ALA A 450 -29.66 14.52 -15.42
C ALA A 450 -30.43 13.96 -16.63
#